data_775b27ca83b4a24f28c01d6993f4e70c
#
_entry.id   775b27ca83b4a24f28c01d6993f4e70c
#
_cell.length_a   1.000
_cell.length_b   1.000
_cell.length_c   1.000
_cell.angle_alpha   90.00
_cell.angle_beta   90.00
_cell.angle_gamma   90.00
#
_symmetry.space_group_name_H-M   'P 1'
#
loop_
_entity.id
_entity.type
_entity.pdbx_description
1 polymer ?
#
loop_
_entity_poly.entity_id
_entity_poly.type
_entity_poly.pdbx_seq_one_letter_code
_entity_poly.pdbx_strand_id
1 'polypeptide(L)'
;MAADSSRVYRRLMALEPRAQSLCAWQGKVLRNTLSAGSEPEQVQELGRLGSSYRHLCTLSGVSTDVLDECRNQYHDTAREMAFVLHKQAQRLKRLATYQLAAQVYREFLGTFEGEKASVEVAFYLAECLWQIAALSPASDTIRWSEAAEQYTRVIHLDPAGRFVKEAAYAAVLAWQNALYLDDDDLKRRPATTL
;
A
#
# COMPACT_ATOMS: atom_id res chain seq x y z
N MET A 1 -12.20 19.60 20.94
CA MET A 1 -11.25 18.74 21.74
C MET A 1 -10.27 17.94 20.84
N ALA A 2 -10.70 17.03 19.96
CA ALA A 2 -9.75 16.23 19.13
C ALA A 2 -8.95 17.09 18.14
N ALA A 3 -9.58 18.05 17.46
CA ALA A 3 -8.93 18.98 16.54
C ALA A 3 -7.89 19.88 17.25
N ASP A 4 -8.16 20.31 18.46
CA ASP A 4 -7.25 21.16 19.23
C ASP A 4 -6.03 20.37 19.70
N SER A 5 -6.20 19.12 20.13
CA SER A 5 -5.08 18.27 20.49
C SER A 5 -4.18 17.95 19.28
N SER A 6 -4.75 17.71 18.10
CA SER A 6 -3.97 17.50 16.87
C SER A 6 -3.15 18.73 16.50
N ARG A 7 -3.70 19.95 16.69
CA ARG A 7 -2.95 21.21 16.47
C ARG A 7 -1.75 21.33 17.39
N VAL A 8 -1.92 21.00 18.67
CA VAL A 8 -0.83 21.01 19.66
C VAL A 8 0.28 20.04 19.25
N TYR A 9 -0.05 18.79 18.92
CA TYR A 9 0.96 17.82 18.50
C TYR A 9 1.69 18.24 17.23
N ARG A 10 0.99 18.77 16.22
CA ARG A 10 1.64 19.29 15.01
C ARG A 10 2.58 20.45 15.33
N ARG A 11 2.24 21.31 16.29
CA ARG A 11 3.11 22.40 16.73
C ARG A 11 4.35 21.88 17.47
N LEU A 12 4.20 20.87 18.33
CA LEU A 12 5.33 20.21 19.00
C LEU A 12 6.29 19.60 17.98
N MET A 13 5.79 18.84 17.00
CA MET A 13 6.61 18.24 15.94
C MET A 13 7.35 19.29 15.12
N ALA A 14 6.75 20.45 14.87
CA ALA A 14 7.39 21.56 14.16
C ALA A 14 8.49 22.25 14.98
N LEU A 15 8.34 22.32 16.30
CA LEU A 15 9.31 22.92 17.21
C LEU A 15 10.48 21.98 17.52
N GLU A 16 10.20 20.68 17.60
CA GLU A 16 11.16 19.65 17.98
C GLU A 16 11.22 18.52 16.93
N PRO A 17 11.75 18.82 15.73
CA PRO A 17 11.73 17.85 14.60
C PRO A 17 12.67 16.65 14.81
N ARG A 18 13.49 16.65 15.86
CA ARG A 18 14.41 15.56 16.23
C ARG A 18 13.99 14.83 17.51
N ALA A 19 12.82 15.15 18.07
CA ALA A 19 12.34 14.52 19.29
C ALA A 19 12.07 13.02 19.09
N GLN A 20 12.50 12.20 20.02
CA GLN A 20 12.17 10.77 20.02
C GLN A 20 10.66 10.51 20.10
N SER A 21 9.88 11.48 20.57
CA SER A 21 8.41 11.43 20.66
C SER A 21 7.67 11.69 19.34
N LEU A 22 8.35 11.94 18.22
CA LEU A 22 7.71 12.27 16.93
C LEU A 22 6.64 11.25 16.53
N CYS A 23 6.97 9.96 16.58
CA CYS A 23 5.99 8.91 16.25
C CYS A 23 4.80 8.89 17.22
N ALA A 24 5.05 9.03 18.51
CA ALA A 24 3.99 9.05 19.51
C ALA A 24 3.04 10.23 19.27
N TRP A 25 3.58 11.43 18.96
CA TRP A 25 2.77 12.60 18.64
C TRP A 25 1.99 12.43 17.33
N GLN A 26 2.66 11.95 16.28
CA GLN A 26 2.00 11.69 15.00
C GLN A 26 0.94 10.59 15.12
N GLY A 27 1.17 9.56 15.92
CA GLY A 27 0.19 8.51 16.23
C GLY A 27 -1.05 9.05 16.96
N LYS A 28 -0.91 10.09 17.81
CA LYS A 28 -2.07 10.79 18.43
C LYS A 28 -2.88 11.55 17.37
N VAL A 29 -2.20 12.26 16.44
CA VAL A 29 -2.87 12.95 15.33
C VAL A 29 -3.62 11.94 14.45
N LEU A 30 -2.97 10.85 14.06
CA LEU A 30 -3.59 9.79 13.26
C LEU A 30 -4.84 9.21 13.94
N ARG A 31 -4.78 8.86 15.23
CA ARG A 31 -5.94 8.35 15.97
C ARG A 31 -7.12 9.32 15.96
N ASN A 32 -6.86 10.61 16.14
CA ASN A 32 -7.91 11.62 16.07
C ASN A 32 -8.53 11.68 14.65
N THR A 33 -7.70 11.54 13.60
CA THR A 33 -8.17 11.55 12.21
C THR A 33 -8.93 10.27 11.86
N LEU A 34 -8.52 9.12 12.37
CA LEU A 34 -9.26 7.86 12.19
C LEU A 34 -10.68 7.91 12.75
N SER A 35 -10.91 8.72 13.80
CA SER A 35 -12.22 8.84 14.46
C SER A 35 -13.19 9.77 13.72
N ALA A 36 -12.70 10.75 12.96
CA ALA A 36 -13.55 11.84 12.43
C ALA A 36 -13.14 12.35 11.04
N GLY A 37 -11.99 11.95 10.52
CA GLY A 37 -11.48 12.40 9.21
C GLY A 37 -11.99 11.57 8.05
N SER A 38 -11.91 12.13 6.86
CA SER A 38 -12.16 11.43 5.59
C SER A 38 -11.08 10.39 5.28
N GLU A 39 -11.40 9.40 4.42
CA GLU A 39 -10.44 8.38 3.99
C GLU A 39 -9.11 8.98 3.46
N PRO A 40 -9.10 10.02 2.59
CA PRO A 40 -7.87 10.65 2.15
C PRO A 40 -7.05 11.28 3.29
N GLU A 41 -7.72 11.92 4.26
CA GLU A 41 -7.03 12.50 5.41
C GLU A 41 -6.40 11.42 6.29
N GLN A 42 -7.09 10.30 6.51
CA GLN A 42 -6.58 9.16 7.26
C GLN A 42 -5.32 8.58 6.59
N VAL A 43 -5.36 8.36 5.28
CA VAL A 43 -4.20 7.89 4.50
C VAL A 43 -3.04 8.88 4.56
N GLN A 44 -3.32 10.18 4.46
CA GLN A 44 -2.30 11.21 4.58
C GLN A 44 -1.60 11.20 5.94
N GLU A 45 -2.37 11.10 7.03
CA GLU A 45 -1.79 11.06 8.38
C GLU A 45 -1.02 9.76 8.65
N LEU A 46 -1.45 8.63 8.06
CA LEU A 46 -0.68 7.41 8.08
C LEU A 46 0.67 7.57 7.36
N GLY A 47 0.69 8.17 6.18
CA GLY A 47 1.92 8.45 5.45
C GLY A 47 2.90 9.36 6.23
N ARG A 48 2.35 10.31 7.01
CA ARG A 48 3.15 11.13 7.94
C ARG A 48 3.76 10.30 9.08
N LEU A 49 3.02 9.31 9.61
CA LEU A 49 3.56 8.39 10.62
C LEU A 49 4.72 7.58 10.05
N GLY A 50 4.58 7.03 8.84
CA GLY A 50 5.66 6.34 8.13
C GLY A 50 6.87 7.25 7.88
N SER A 51 6.63 8.52 7.53
CA SER A 51 7.69 9.52 7.37
C SER A 51 8.41 9.83 8.69
N SER A 52 7.67 9.91 9.79
CA SER A 52 8.25 10.09 11.14
C SER A 52 9.13 8.92 11.53
N TYR A 53 8.69 7.68 11.26
CA TYR A 53 9.48 6.48 11.48
C TYR A 53 10.80 6.52 10.68
N ARG A 54 10.72 6.70 9.36
CA ARG A 54 11.91 6.78 8.49
C ARG A 54 12.86 7.90 8.93
N HIS A 55 12.33 9.05 9.34
CA HIS A 55 13.14 10.15 9.85
C HIS A 55 13.88 9.75 11.15
N LEU A 56 13.18 9.17 12.13
CA LEU A 56 13.81 8.70 13.36
C LEU A 56 14.95 7.69 13.10
N CYS A 57 14.79 6.81 12.10
CA CYS A 57 15.85 5.86 11.70
C CYS A 57 17.12 6.56 11.19
N THR A 58 17.04 7.83 10.73
CA THR A 58 18.22 8.60 10.29
C THR A 58 18.94 9.34 11.41
N LEU A 59 18.32 9.45 12.60
CA LEU A 59 18.88 10.20 13.72
C LEU A 59 19.80 9.33 14.57
N SER A 60 20.92 9.90 14.99
CA SER A 60 21.77 9.27 15.99
C SER A 60 21.20 9.43 17.40
N GLY A 61 21.34 8.40 18.24
CA GLY A 61 20.96 8.45 19.66
C GLY A 61 19.48 8.19 19.95
N VAL A 62 18.69 7.78 18.94
CA VAL A 62 17.33 7.26 19.17
C VAL A 62 17.45 5.85 19.72
N SER A 63 16.70 5.54 20.79
CA SER A 63 16.71 4.20 21.36
C SER A 63 16.04 3.17 20.45
N THR A 64 16.51 1.92 20.49
CA THR A 64 15.90 0.80 19.76
C THR A 64 14.43 0.62 20.13
N ASP A 65 14.08 0.75 21.40
CA ASP A 65 12.71 0.60 21.87
C ASP A 65 11.75 1.63 21.22
N VAL A 66 12.22 2.87 21.08
CA VAL A 66 11.42 3.92 20.39
C VAL A 66 11.27 3.62 18.90
N LEU A 67 12.33 3.13 18.25
CA LEU A 67 12.24 2.73 16.84
C LEU A 67 11.31 1.54 16.64
N ASP A 68 11.39 0.54 17.50
CA ASP A 68 10.56 -0.66 17.43
C ASP A 68 9.09 -0.34 17.72
N GLU A 69 8.81 0.49 18.71
CA GLU A 69 7.44 0.95 19.00
C GLU A 69 6.85 1.71 17.81
N CYS A 70 7.61 2.65 17.24
CA CYS A 70 7.20 3.41 16.06
C CYS A 70 6.97 2.52 14.84
N ARG A 71 7.89 1.59 14.59
CA ARG A 71 7.83 0.61 13.51
C ARG A 71 6.56 -0.25 13.62
N ASN A 72 6.33 -0.83 14.79
CA ASN A 72 5.19 -1.71 15.02
C ASN A 72 3.87 -0.93 14.89
N GLN A 73 3.80 0.27 15.46
CA GLN A 73 2.62 1.12 15.31
C GLN A 73 2.32 1.43 13.83
N TYR A 74 3.35 1.80 13.04
CA TYR A 74 3.15 2.09 11.61
C TYR A 74 2.79 0.82 10.84
N HIS A 75 3.50 -0.29 11.04
CA HIS A 75 3.27 -1.57 10.40
C HIS A 75 1.82 -2.05 10.58
N ASP A 76 1.36 -2.12 11.83
CA ASP A 76 0.04 -2.68 12.14
C ASP A 76 -1.08 -1.75 11.64
N THR A 77 -0.94 -0.44 11.84
CA THR A 77 -1.94 0.52 11.36
C THR A 77 -2.02 0.58 9.84
N ALA A 78 -0.89 0.52 9.14
CA ALA A 78 -0.87 0.51 7.67
C ALA A 78 -1.53 -0.74 7.11
N ARG A 79 -1.21 -1.91 7.65
CA ARG A 79 -1.79 -3.18 7.23
C ARG A 79 -3.30 -3.21 7.45
N GLU A 80 -3.76 -2.80 8.63
CA GLU A 80 -5.18 -2.75 8.96
C GLU A 80 -5.94 -1.77 8.08
N MET A 81 -5.43 -0.54 7.93
CA MET A 81 -6.06 0.49 7.09
C MET A 81 -6.17 0.06 5.64
N ALA A 82 -5.09 -0.48 5.05
CA ALA A 82 -5.10 -0.96 3.68
C ALA A 82 -6.16 -2.03 3.46
N PHE A 83 -6.26 -2.99 4.39
CA PHE A 83 -7.25 -4.07 4.32
C PHE A 83 -8.70 -3.56 4.45
N VAL A 84 -8.95 -2.62 5.36
CA VAL A 84 -10.28 -2.00 5.54
C VAL A 84 -10.68 -1.24 4.26
N LEU A 85 -9.79 -0.39 3.73
CA LEU A 85 -10.02 0.34 2.48
C LEU A 85 -10.25 -0.60 1.30
N HIS A 86 -9.47 -1.68 1.19
CA HIS A 86 -9.65 -2.66 0.11
C HIS A 86 -11.01 -3.35 0.19
N LYS A 87 -11.40 -3.86 1.36
CA LYS A 87 -12.75 -4.44 1.55
C LYS A 87 -13.87 -3.45 1.25
N GLN A 88 -13.72 -2.21 1.66
CA GLN A 88 -14.68 -1.15 1.37
C GLN A 88 -14.75 -0.86 -0.13
N ALA A 89 -13.60 -0.79 -0.82
CA ALA A 89 -13.53 -0.61 -2.26
C ALA A 89 -14.23 -1.75 -3.01
N GLN A 90 -14.03 -3.00 -2.59
CA GLN A 90 -14.70 -4.18 -3.15
C GLN A 90 -16.22 -4.09 -3.00
N ARG A 91 -16.70 -3.69 -1.81
CA ARG A 91 -18.12 -3.55 -1.53
C ARG A 91 -18.79 -2.43 -2.34
N LEU A 92 -18.11 -1.29 -2.45
CA LEU A 92 -18.67 -0.08 -3.07
C LEU A 92 -18.33 0.06 -4.56
N LYS A 93 -17.42 -0.76 -5.09
CA LYS A 93 -16.90 -0.66 -6.47
C LYS A 93 -16.37 0.74 -6.80
N ARG A 94 -15.71 1.40 -5.85
CA ARG A 94 -15.26 2.79 -5.98
C ARG A 94 -13.80 2.87 -6.34
N LEU A 95 -13.49 3.41 -7.52
CA LEU A 95 -12.12 3.62 -8.02
C LEU A 95 -11.26 4.39 -7.01
N ALA A 96 -11.76 5.50 -6.46
CA ALA A 96 -11.00 6.32 -5.51
C ALA A 96 -10.59 5.55 -4.25
N THR A 97 -11.46 4.68 -3.72
CA THR A 97 -11.14 3.88 -2.53
C THR A 97 -10.11 2.77 -2.85
N TYR A 98 -10.16 2.16 -4.04
CA TYR A 98 -9.09 1.25 -4.50
C TYR A 98 -7.74 1.97 -4.64
N GLN A 99 -7.74 3.21 -5.14
CA GLN A 99 -6.52 4.02 -5.25
C GLN A 99 -5.90 4.31 -3.88
N LEU A 100 -6.72 4.65 -2.88
CA LEU A 100 -6.26 4.85 -1.50
C LEU A 100 -5.69 3.56 -0.89
N ALA A 101 -6.37 2.43 -1.07
CA ALA A 101 -5.87 1.13 -0.61
C ALA A 101 -4.51 0.79 -1.27
N ALA A 102 -4.41 0.97 -2.59
CA ALA A 102 -3.18 0.73 -3.33
C ALA A 102 -2.04 1.65 -2.88
N GLN A 103 -2.34 2.92 -2.55
CA GLN A 103 -1.36 3.84 -1.98
C GLN A 103 -0.79 3.30 -0.66
N VAL A 104 -1.65 2.90 0.28
CA VAL A 104 -1.21 2.38 1.57
C VAL A 104 -0.40 1.09 1.41
N TYR A 105 -0.82 0.17 0.53
CA TYR A 105 -0.06 -1.05 0.24
C TYR A 105 1.33 -0.75 -0.35
N ARG A 106 1.45 0.23 -1.27
CA ARG A 106 2.75 0.64 -1.82
C ARG A 106 3.66 1.23 -0.76
N GLU A 107 3.14 2.09 0.11
CA GLU A 107 3.90 2.69 1.21
C GLU A 107 4.38 1.62 2.21
N PHE A 108 3.53 0.63 2.52
CA PHE A 108 3.88 -0.51 3.35
C PHE A 108 5.04 -1.30 2.72
N LEU A 109 4.90 -1.71 1.46
CA LEU A 109 5.92 -2.48 0.75
C LEU A 109 7.25 -1.72 0.63
N GLY A 110 7.21 -0.41 0.41
CA GLY A 110 8.41 0.43 0.36
C GLY A 110 9.14 0.57 1.71
N THR A 111 8.45 0.27 2.83
CA THR A 111 9.06 0.36 4.17
C THR A 111 9.44 -1.02 4.73
N PHE A 112 8.68 -2.06 4.41
CA PHE A 112 8.78 -3.41 5.00
C PHE A 112 9.10 -4.47 3.93
N GLU A 113 9.86 -4.10 2.90
CA GLU A 113 10.29 -5.06 1.86
C GLU A 113 11.09 -6.22 2.48
N GLY A 114 10.78 -7.44 2.03
CA GLY A 114 11.45 -8.67 2.51
C GLY A 114 10.82 -9.30 3.75
N GLU A 115 9.84 -8.69 4.38
CA GLU A 115 9.09 -9.34 5.46
C GLU A 115 8.12 -10.40 4.92
N LYS A 116 7.85 -11.44 5.73
CA LYS A 116 6.91 -12.51 5.35
C LYS A 116 5.51 -11.96 5.01
N ALA A 117 5.07 -10.91 5.69
CA ALA A 117 3.80 -10.24 5.42
C ALA A 117 3.77 -9.52 4.07
N SER A 118 4.92 -9.17 3.49
CA SER A 118 5.01 -8.41 2.24
C SER A 118 4.48 -9.18 1.03
N VAL A 119 4.56 -10.51 1.02
CA VAL A 119 4.01 -11.33 -0.08
C VAL A 119 2.49 -11.18 -0.17
N GLU A 120 1.78 -11.27 0.97
CA GLU A 120 0.34 -11.09 1.04
C GLU A 120 -0.07 -9.66 0.67
N VAL A 121 0.65 -8.67 1.18
CA VAL A 121 0.43 -7.25 0.85
C VAL A 121 0.67 -6.98 -0.63
N ALA A 122 1.72 -7.56 -1.22
CA ALA A 122 2.01 -7.45 -2.64
C ALA A 122 0.88 -8.04 -3.51
N PHE A 123 0.30 -9.17 -3.08
CA PHE A 123 -0.84 -9.78 -3.76
C PHE A 123 -2.08 -8.87 -3.70
N TYR A 124 -2.43 -8.35 -2.53
CA TYR A 124 -3.57 -7.43 -2.39
C TYR A 124 -3.37 -6.09 -3.11
N LEU A 125 -2.12 -5.62 -3.24
CA LEU A 125 -1.81 -4.49 -4.11
C LEU A 125 -2.12 -4.82 -5.57
N ALA A 126 -1.72 -6.01 -6.05
CA ALA A 126 -2.01 -6.44 -7.42
C ALA A 126 -3.52 -6.51 -7.70
N GLU A 127 -4.32 -7.03 -6.75
CA GLU A 127 -5.77 -7.03 -6.85
C GLU A 127 -6.37 -5.62 -6.91
N CYS A 128 -5.86 -4.68 -6.09
CA CYS A 128 -6.27 -3.28 -6.18
C CYS A 128 -5.95 -2.68 -7.55
N LEU A 129 -4.75 -2.93 -8.09
CA LEU A 129 -4.33 -2.43 -9.40
C LEU A 129 -5.17 -3.02 -10.53
N TRP A 130 -5.51 -4.30 -10.46
CA TRP A 130 -6.46 -4.92 -11.37
C TRP A 130 -7.80 -4.19 -11.38
N GLN A 131 -8.37 -3.95 -10.22
CA GLN A 131 -9.66 -3.26 -10.10
C GLN A 131 -9.59 -1.81 -10.57
N ILE A 132 -8.47 -1.12 -10.29
CA ILE A 132 -8.21 0.22 -10.80
C ILE A 132 -8.18 0.20 -12.34
N ALA A 133 -7.50 -0.76 -12.95
CA ALA A 133 -7.47 -0.92 -14.39
C ALA A 133 -8.87 -1.20 -14.96
N ALA A 134 -9.62 -2.14 -14.36
CA ALA A 134 -10.95 -2.53 -14.80
C ALA A 134 -11.99 -1.40 -14.69
N LEU A 135 -11.84 -0.50 -13.72
CA LEU A 135 -12.72 0.66 -13.50
C LEU A 135 -12.26 1.93 -14.23
N SER A 136 -11.10 1.89 -14.87
CA SER A 136 -10.54 2.99 -15.67
C SER A 136 -11.01 2.89 -17.13
N PRO A 137 -10.88 3.97 -17.94
CA PRO A 137 -11.19 3.91 -19.36
C PRO A 137 -10.39 2.81 -20.07
N ALA A 138 -11.02 2.12 -21.02
CA ALA A 138 -10.40 0.99 -21.74
C ALA A 138 -9.11 1.39 -22.51
N SER A 139 -8.93 2.67 -22.84
CA SER A 139 -7.73 3.21 -23.48
C SER A 139 -6.51 3.32 -22.54
N ASP A 140 -6.68 3.11 -21.22
CA ASP A 140 -5.62 3.23 -20.21
C ASP A 140 -4.93 1.87 -20.01
N THR A 141 -4.20 1.42 -21.03
CA THR A 141 -3.48 0.13 -21.01
C THR A 141 -2.32 0.09 -20.01
N ILE A 142 -1.76 1.25 -19.66
CA ILE A 142 -0.66 1.35 -18.68
C ILE A 142 -1.10 0.75 -17.33
N ARG A 143 -2.34 0.91 -16.94
CA ARG A 143 -2.87 0.36 -15.68
C ARG A 143 -2.92 -1.17 -15.66
N TRP A 144 -3.20 -1.79 -16.81
CA TRP A 144 -3.16 -3.24 -16.95
C TRP A 144 -1.73 -3.78 -16.87
N SER A 145 -0.75 -3.07 -17.45
CA SER A 145 0.67 -3.43 -17.32
C SER A 145 1.13 -3.33 -15.85
N GLU A 146 0.75 -2.26 -15.14
CA GLU A 146 1.05 -2.12 -13.70
C GLU A 146 0.50 -3.30 -12.87
N ALA A 147 -0.72 -3.73 -13.15
CA ALA A 147 -1.33 -4.88 -12.46
C ALA A 147 -0.57 -6.17 -12.79
N ALA A 148 -0.24 -6.41 -14.07
CA ALA A 148 0.50 -7.58 -14.53
C ALA A 148 1.90 -7.67 -13.91
N GLU A 149 2.63 -6.56 -13.88
CA GLU A 149 3.96 -6.46 -13.24
C GLU A 149 3.88 -6.76 -11.75
N GLN A 150 2.87 -6.23 -11.07
CA GLN A 150 2.71 -6.46 -9.64
C GLN A 150 2.36 -7.91 -9.32
N TYR A 151 1.50 -8.58 -10.09
CA TYR A 151 1.25 -10.02 -9.95
C TYR A 151 2.52 -10.84 -10.22
N THR A 152 3.29 -10.48 -11.24
CA THR A 152 4.60 -11.12 -11.53
C THR A 152 5.56 -10.95 -10.35
N ARG A 153 5.59 -9.78 -9.71
CA ARG A 153 6.39 -9.55 -8.49
C ARG A 153 5.99 -10.48 -7.35
N VAL A 154 4.69 -10.76 -7.16
CA VAL A 154 4.22 -11.72 -6.14
C VAL A 154 4.83 -13.11 -6.35
N ILE A 155 4.89 -13.58 -7.60
CA ILE A 155 5.48 -14.88 -7.95
C ILE A 155 6.98 -14.90 -7.61
N HIS A 156 7.70 -13.82 -7.90
CA HIS A 156 9.13 -13.72 -7.59
C HIS A 156 9.41 -13.62 -6.09
N LEU A 157 8.55 -12.99 -5.30
CA LEU A 157 8.71 -12.88 -3.85
C LEU A 157 8.57 -14.21 -3.13
N ASP A 158 7.69 -15.09 -3.59
CA ASP A 158 7.48 -16.42 -3.01
C ASP A 158 7.06 -17.44 -4.08
N PRO A 159 8.03 -18.01 -4.83
CA PRO A 159 7.75 -18.90 -5.97
C PRO A 159 7.02 -20.21 -5.62
N ALA A 160 7.03 -20.61 -4.35
CA ALA A 160 6.32 -21.79 -3.84
C ALA A 160 5.09 -21.42 -3.00
N GLY A 161 4.76 -20.12 -2.92
CA GLY A 161 3.74 -19.58 -2.04
C GLY A 161 2.32 -19.87 -2.49
N ARG A 162 1.40 -19.67 -1.56
CA ARG A 162 -0.04 -19.93 -1.76
C ARG A 162 -0.66 -19.09 -2.88
N PHE A 163 -0.11 -17.92 -3.19
CA PHE A 163 -0.65 -16.98 -4.17
C PHE A 163 -0.14 -17.21 -5.60
N VAL A 164 0.87 -18.07 -5.81
CA VAL A 164 1.56 -18.21 -7.10
C VAL A 164 0.62 -18.57 -8.24
N LYS A 165 -0.27 -19.55 -8.04
CA LYS A 165 -1.19 -19.98 -9.11
C LYS A 165 -2.15 -18.88 -9.53
N GLU A 166 -2.72 -18.19 -8.55
CA GLU A 166 -3.68 -17.12 -8.78
C GLU A 166 -2.98 -15.89 -9.39
N ALA A 167 -1.82 -15.51 -8.86
CA ALA A 167 -1.03 -14.42 -9.38
C ALA A 167 -0.56 -14.68 -10.83
N ALA A 168 -0.12 -15.91 -11.15
CA ALA A 168 0.30 -16.26 -12.50
C ALA A 168 -0.86 -16.16 -13.50
N TYR A 169 -2.02 -16.69 -13.16
CA TYR A 169 -3.21 -16.59 -13.99
C TYR A 169 -3.63 -15.13 -14.20
N ALA A 170 -3.70 -14.35 -13.13
CA ALA A 170 -4.08 -12.94 -13.18
C ALA A 170 -3.05 -12.10 -13.95
N ALA A 171 -1.75 -12.39 -13.83
CA ALA A 171 -0.71 -11.72 -14.59
C ALA A 171 -0.90 -11.91 -16.11
N VAL A 172 -1.18 -13.16 -16.55
CA VAL A 172 -1.43 -13.44 -17.98
C VAL A 172 -2.63 -12.66 -18.49
N LEU A 173 -3.75 -12.67 -17.76
CA LEU A 173 -4.95 -11.93 -18.16
C LEU A 173 -4.72 -10.40 -18.17
N ALA A 174 -3.96 -9.90 -17.21
CA ALA A 174 -3.63 -8.47 -17.17
C ALA A 174 -2.73 -8.06 -18.37
N TRP A 175 -1.74 -8.88 -18.72
CA TRP A 175 -0.93 -8.66 -19.93
C TRP A 175 -1.75 -8.77 -21.21
N GLN A 176 -2.70 -9.70 -21.28
CA GLN A 176 -3.62 -9.80 -22.41
C GLN A 176 -4.41 -8.49 -22.59
N ASN A 177 -4.99 -7.96 -21.52
CA ASN A 177 -5.70 -6.68 -21.55
C ASN A 177 -4.78 -5.50 -21.91
N ALA A 178 -3.54 -5.46 -21.38
CA ALA A 178 -2.58 -4.43 -21.69
C ALA A 178 -2.18 -4.38 -23.17
N LEU A 179 -2.13 -5.54 -23.82
CA LEU A 179 -1.72 -5.69 -25.20
C LEU A 179 -2.90 -5.73 -26.19
N TYR A 180 -4.14 -5.57 -25.72
CA TYR A 180 -5.37 -5.76 -26.51
C TYR A 180 -5.39 -7.09 -27.28
N LEU A 181 -4.84 -8.13 -26.69
CA LEU A 181 -4.82 -9.46 -27.29
C LEU A 181 -6.14 -10.16 -26.98
N ASP A 182 -6.81 -10.69 -27.98
CA ASP A 182 -7.87 -11.62 -27.80
C ASP A 182 -7.35 -13.07 -27.62
N ASP A 183 -8.23 -14.02 -27.27
CA ASP A 183 -7.87 -15.43 -27.08
C ASP A 183 -7.30 -16.08 -28.35
N ASP A 184 -7.71 -15.61 -29.53
CA ASP A 184 -7.25 -16.13 -30.81
C ASP A 184 -5.84 -15.63 -31.14
N ASP A 185 -5.48 -14.40 -30.75
CA ASP A 185 -4.14 -13.87 -30.91
C ASP A 185 -3.12 -14.62 -30.03
N LEU A 186 -3.50 -15.00 -28.82
CA LEU A 186 -2.66 -15.80 -27.93
C LEU A 186 -2.38 -17.20 -28.47
N LYS A 187 -3.37 -17.83 -29.08
CA LYS A 187 -3.24 -19.17 -29.70
C LYS A 187 -2.35 -19.16 -30.95
N ARG A 188 -2.28 -18.05 -31.66
CA ARG A 188 -1.47 -17.92 -32.90
C ARG A 188 0.00 -17.62 -32.66
N ARG A 189 0.39 -17.19 -31.45
CA ARG A 189 1.80 -16.94 -31.12
C ARG A 189 2.53 -18.25 -30.91
N PRO A 190 3.66 -18.52 -31.64
CA PRO A 190 4.50 -19.68 -31.34
C PRO A 190 5.04 -19.52 -29.90
N ALA A 191 5.03 -20.63 -29.15
CA ALA A 191 5.67 -20.67 -27.84
C ALA A 191 7.13 -20.26 -27.99
N THR A 192 7.46 -19.05 -27.56
CA THR A 192 8.86 -18.63 -27.51
C THR A 192 9.50 -19.42 -26.39
N THR A 193 10.32 -20.40 -26.77
CA THR A 193 11.12 -21.19 -25.82
C THR A 193 12.00 -20.22 -25.04
N LEU A 194 11.78 -20.15 -23.72
CA LEU A 194 12.64 -19.48 -22.76
C LEU A 194 13.89 -20.30 -22.50
#